data_a49d282ca7b07d0b0bcba16026284e7d
#
_entry.id   a49d282ca7b07d0b0bcba16026284e7d
#
_cell.length_a   1.000
_cell.length_b   1.000
_cell.length_c   1.000
_cell.angle_alpha   90.00
_cell.angle_beta   90.00
_cell.angle_gamma   90.00
#
_symmetry.space_group_name_H-M   'P 1'
#
loop_
_entity.id
_entity.type
_entity.pdbx_description
1 polymer ?
#
loop_
_entity_poly.entity_id
_entity_poly.type
_entity_poly.pdbx_seq_one_letter_code
_entity_poly.pdbx_strand_id
1 'polypeptide(L)'
;MKLFLLVIVALFISVNSNFINRECKCKVVSSKLHFPYQSWEISSCKLCGCDDVSMKNCEQACKLLMQAYTVTGCGKVVKDSKVKYTWDASSCTSGMSNEEFGCS
;
A
#
# COMPACT_ATOMS: atom_id res chain seq x y z
N MET A 1 26.85 29.37 -18.08
CA MET A 1 27.07 28.21 -17.21
C MET A 1 25.84 27.82 -16.41
N LYS A 2 25.20 28.75 -15.71
CA LYS A 2 24.01 28.44 -14.93
C LYS A 2 22.85 27.93 -15.77
N LEU A 3 22.61 28.54 -16.94
CA LEU A 3 21.55 28.11 -17.85
C LEU A 3 21.80 26.68 -18.36
N PHE A 4 23.02 26.34 -18.64
CA PHE A 4 23.38 25.00 -19.10
C PHE A 4 23.08 23.94 -18.02
N LEU A 5 23.43 24.24 -16.76
CA LEU A 5 23.12 23.34 -15.65
C LEU A 5 21.62 23.16 -15.45
N LEU A 6 20.84 24.23 -15.58
CA LEU A 6 19.38 24.14 -15.45
C LEU A 6 18.77 23.25 -16.52
N VAL A 7 19.27 23.34 -17.74
CA VAL A 7 18.80 22.49 -18.85
C VAL A 7 19.13 21.03 -18.58
N ILE A 8 20.32 20.73 -18.09
CA ILE A 8 20.71 19.36 -17.75
C ILE A 8 19.82 18.80 -16.64
N VAL A 9 19.55 19.57 -15.59
CA VAL A 9 18.68 19.15 -14.49
C VAL A 9 17.26 18.87 -14.99
N ALA A 10 16.74 19.73 -15.86
CA ALA A 10 15.40 19.53 -16.43
C ALA A 10 15.32 18.25 -17.25
N LEU A 11 16.33 17.98 -18.07
CA LEU A 11 16.40 16.75 -18.85
C LEU A 11 16.51 15.52 -17.97
N PHE A 12 17.31 15.60 -16.91
CA PHE A 12 17.45 14.50 -15.96
C PHE A 12 16.11 14.18 -15.28
N ILE A 13 15.39 15.19 -14.84
CA ILE A 13 14.07 15.01 -14.22
C ILE A 13 13.09 14.37 -15.20
N SER A 14 13.12 14.79 -16.47
CA SER A 14 12.26 14.20 -17.50
C SER A 14 12.58 12.74 -17.75
N VAL A 15 13.87 12.38 -17.77
CA VAL A 15 14.30 10.99 -17.96
C VAL A 15 13.84 10.12 -16.81
N ASN A 16 13.80 10.66 -15.60
CA ASN A 16 13.41 9.92 -14.41
C ASN A 16 11.92 10.07 -14.09
N SER A 17 11.09 10.51 -15.02
CA SER A 17 9.66 10.70 -14.79
C SER A 17 8.91 9.41 -14.46
N ASN A 18 9.47 8.24 -14.81
CA ASN A 18 8.89 6.93 -14.49
C ASN A 18 9.16 6.49 -13.04
N PHE A 19 10.05 7.18 -12.35
CA PHE A 19 10.40 6.88 -10.96
C PHE A 19 9.77 7.94 -10.07
N ILE A 20 8.65 7.60 -9.48
CA ILE A 20 7.92 8.49 -8.59
C ILE A 20 7.97 7.95 -7.18
N ASN A 21 7.58 8.79 -6.22
CA ASN A 21 7.41 8.33 -4.83
C ASN A 21 6.23 7.36 -4.80
N ARG A 22 6.45 6.20 -4.20
CA ARG A 22 5.45 5.15 -4.11
C ARG A 22 5.26 4.76 -2.66
N GLU A 23 4.05 4.36 -2.33
CA GLU A 23 3.70 3.93 -0.99
C GLU A 23 2.89 2.64 -1.08
N CYS A 24 3.13 1.75 -0.13
CA CYS A 24 2.30 0.57 0.04
C CYS A 24 1.35 0.84 1.20
N LYS A 25 0.07 0.93 0.91
CA LYS A 25 -0.97 1.17 1.91
C LYS A 25 -1.85 -0.04 2.05
N CYS A 26 -2.24 -0.33 3.28
CA CYS A 26 -3.13 -1.44 3.60
C CYS A 26 -4.32 -0.93 4.38
N LYS A 27 -5.50 -1.43 4.04
CA LYS A 27 -6.73 -1.06 4.74
C LYS A 27 -7.49 -2.31 5.11
N VAL A 28 -8.07 -2.32 6.30
CA VAL A 28 -9.01 -3.35 6.70
C VAL A 28 -10.42 -2.85 6.44
N VAL A 29 -11.22 -3.65 5.77
CA VAL A 29 -12.60 -3.27 5.39
C VAL A 29 -13.56 -4.34 5.84
N SER A 30 -14.82 -3.94 6.05
CA SER A 30 -15.89 -4.89 6.28
C SER A 30 -16.12 -5.71 5.02
N SER A 31 -16.27 -7.02 5.16
CA SER A 31 -16.56 -7.88 4.02
C SER A 31 -17.93 -7.56 3.38
N LYS A 32 -18.81 -6.89 4.12
CA LYS A 32 -20.15 -6.53 3.64
C LYS A 32 -20.22 -5.10 3.09
N LEU A 33 -19.60 -4.14 3.77
CA LEU A 33 -19.81 -2.72 3.48
C LEU A 33 -18.65 -2.04 2.75
N HIS A 34 -17.49 -2.68 2.68
CA HIS A 34 -16.32 -2.21 1.93
C HIS A 34 -15.81 -0.81 2.33
N PHE A 35 -16.09 -0.37 3.55
CA PHE A 35 -15.49 0.87 4.05
C PHE A 35 -14.41 0.54 5.08
N PRO A 36 -13.36 1.35 5.18
CA PRO A 36 -12.22 1.01 6.05
C PRO A 36 -12.52 1.21 7.52
N TYR A 37 -12.16 0.21 8.32
CA TYR A 37 -12.09 0.35 9.77
C TYR A 37 -10.77 0.95 10.21
N GLN A 38 -9.71 0.62 9.49
CA GLN A 38 -8.35 1.00 9.82
C GLN A 38 -7.50 1.01 8.55
N SER A 39 -6.52 1.88 8.50
CA SER A 39 -5.59 1.92 7.38
C SER A 39 -4.18 2.18 7.88
N TRP A 40 -3.19 1.65 7.15
CA TRP A 40 -1.78 1.80 7.49
C TRP A 40 -0.98 2.06 6.24
N GLU A 41 0.08 2.84 6.38
CA GLU A 41 1.13 2.91 5.40
C GLU A 41 2.21 1.91 5.81
N ILE A 42 2.38 0.84 5.03
CA ILE A 42 3.32 -0.23 5.36
C ILE A 42 4.75 0.18 5.00
N SER A 43 4.92 0.75 3.82
CA SER A 43 6.24 1.13 3.33
C SER A 43 6.12 2.27 2.35
N SER A 44 7.22 2.98 2.16
CA SER A 44 7.30 4.03 1.14
C SER A 44 8.66 3.96 0.48
N CYS A 45 8.72 4.41 -0.74
CA CYS A 45 9.94 4.39 -1.52
C CYS A 45 10.00 5.64 -2.38
N LYS A 46 11.09 6.40 -2.25
CA LYS A 46 11.29 7.60 -3.06
C LYS A 46 11.95 7.22 -4.37
N LEU A 47 11.41 7.75 -5.47
CA LEU A 47 11.98 7.60 -6.81
C LEU A 47 12.20 6.12 -7.19
N CYS A 48 11.30 5.25 -6.81
CA CYS A 48 11.39 3.84 -7.18
C CYS A 48 10.33 3.45 -8.21
N GLY A 49 10.62 2.37 -8.95
CA GLY A 49 9.69 1.79 -9.90
C GLY A 49 8.81 0.73 -9.26
N CYS A 50 7.89 0.18 -10.04
CA CYS A 50 6.99 -0.87 -9.57
C CYS A 50 7.70 -2.20 -9.31
N ASP A 51 8.91 -2.37 -9.81
CA ASP A 51 9.72 -3.56 -9.56
C ASP A 51 10.47 -3.52 -8.23
N ASP A 52 10.37 -2.43 -7.49
CA ASP A 52 10.90 -2.36 -6.15
C ASP A 52 10.24 -3.41 -5.26
N VAL A 53 11.02 -4.03 -4.39
CA VAL A 53 10.55 -5.11 -3.51
C VAL A 53 9.37 -4.66 -2.67
N SER A 54 9.39 -3.43 -2.16
CA SER A 54 8.30 -2.89 -1.33
C SER A 54 6.99 -2.85 -2.09
N MET A 55 7.03 -2.56 -3.39
CA MET A 55 5.82 -2.50 -4.21
C MET A 55 5.36 -3.90 -4.63
N LYS A 56 6.29 -4.77 -5.01
CA LYS A 56 5.96 -6.14 -5.41
C LYS A 56 5.32 -6.93 -4.28
N ASN A 57 5.79 -6.72 -3.06
CA ASN A 57 5.34 -7.47 -1.89
C ASN A 57 4.25 -6.76 -1.09
N CYS A 58 3.67 -5.69 -1.64
CA CYS A 58 2.66 -4.91 -0.93
C CYS A 58 1.46 -5.76 -0.53
N GLU A 59 0.94 -6.58 -1.45
CA GLU A 59 -0.18 -7.47 -1.15
C GLU A 59 0.16 -8.45 -0.02
N GLN A 60 1.32 -9.10 -0.12
CA GLN A 60 1.75 -10.07 0.89
C GLN A 60 1.97 -9.40 2.25
N ALA A 61 2.57 -8.23 2.28
CA ALA A 61 2.78 -7.47 3.50
C ALA A 61 1.44 -7.08 4.13
N CYS A 62 0.46 -6.70 3.32
CA CYS A 62 -0.87 -6.38 3.80
C CYS A 62 -1.56 -7.61 4.39
N LYS A 63 -1.41 -8.78 3.76
CA LYS A 63 -1.96 -10.03 4.27
C LYS A 63 -1.40 -10.37 5.65
N LEU A 64 -0.08 -10.25 5.82
CA LEU A 64 0.57 -10.52 7.10
C LEU A 64 0.10 -9.54 8.18
N LEU A 65 -0.05 -8.27 7.83
CA LEU A 65 -0.57 -7.27 8.75
C LEU A 65 -2.01 -7.59 9.16
N MET A 66 -2.83 -8.05 8.20
CA MET A 66 -4.20 -8.43 8.47
C MET A 66 -4.28 -9.60 9.44
N GLN A 67 -3.43 -10.60 9.27
CA GLN A 67 -3.37 -11.75 10.18
C GLN A 67 -3.06 -11.30 11.60
N ALA A 68 -2.08 -10.42 11.76
CA ALA A 68 -1.73 -9.88 13.07
C ALA A 68 -2.87 -9.05 13.67
N TYR A 69 -3.51 -8.21 12.85
CA TYR A 69 -4.60 -7.37 13.30
C TYR A 69 -5.80 -8.19 13.79
N THR A 70 -6.18 -9.23 13.06
CA THR A 70 -7.33 -10.06 13.43
C THR A 70 -7.08 -10.88 14.68
N VAL A 71 -5.84 -11.32 14.91
CA VAL A 71 -5.47 -12.02 16.14
C VAL A 71 -5.65 -11.12 17.36
N THR A 72 -5.43 -9.82 17.22
CA THR A 72 -5.59 -8.86 18.32
C THR A 72 -7.03 -8.38 18.52
N GLY A 73 -7.98 -8.93 17.75
CA GLY A 73 -9.40 -8.61 17.92
C GLY A 73 -9.93 -7.49 17.06
N CYS A 74 -9.19 -7.08 16.03
CA CYS A 74 -9.60 -6.03 15.10
C CYS A 74 -9.88 -4.67 15.77
N GLY A 75 -9.13 -4.36 16.80
CA GLY A 75 -9.30 -3.09 17.49
C GLY A 75 -10.71 -2.92 18.08
N LYS A 76 -11.46 -1.96 17.54
CA LYS A 76 -12.82 -1.64 18.04
C LYS A 76 -13.94 -2.35 17.28
N VAL A 77 -13.60 -3.26 16.39
CA VAL A 77 -14.59 -3.98 15.61
C VAL A 77 -15.25 -5.02 16.49
N VAL A 78 -16.53 -5.29 16.22
CA VAL A 78 -17.29 -6.28 16.99
C VAL A 78 -16.64 -7.65 16.90
N LYS A 79 -16.55 -8.35 18.03
CA LYS A 79 -16.00 -9.69 18.11
C LYS A 79 -16.71 -10.62 17.12
N ASP A 80 -15.92 -11.53 16.53
CA ASP A 80 -16.37 -12.50 15.53
C ASP A 80 -16.81 -11.87 14.19
N SER A 81 -16.54 -10.60 14.00
CA SER A 81 -16.74 -9.97 12.71
C SER A 81 -15.73 -10.52 11.70
N LYS A 82 -16.11 -10.51 10.44
CA LYS A 82 -15.22 -10.90 9.36
C LYS A 82 -14.82 -9.68 8.56
N VAL A 83 -13.55 -9.63 8.19
CA VAL A 83 -12.98 -8.50 7.48
C VAL A 83 -12.13 -8.98 6.31
N LYS A 84 -11.92 -8.09 5.37
CA LYS A 84 -11.00 -8.27 4.26
C LYS A 84 -9.96 -7.17 4.30
N TYR A 85 -8.89 -7.37 3.56
CA TYR A 85 -7.91 -6.30 3.38
C TYR A 85 -7.93 -5.79 1.95
N THR A 86 -7.56 -4.53 1.79
CA THR A 86 -7.25 -3.94 0.49
C THR A 86 -5.82 -3.45 0.54
N TRP A 87 -5.15 -3.53 -0.60
CA TRP A 87 -3.80 -2.99 -0.71
C TRP A 87 -3.74 -2.03 -1.88
N ASP A 88 -2.84 -1.07 -1.78
CA ASP A 88 -2.58 -0.10 -2.83
C ASP A 88 -1.10 0.19 -2.88
N ALA A 89 -0.45 -0.33 -3.91
CA ALA A 89 0.94 0.00 -4.21
C ALA A 89 0.91 1.07 -5.30
N SER A 90 1.02 2.32 -4.92
CA SER A 90 0.85 3.53 -5.74
C SER A 90 1.13 3.34 -7.23
N SER A 91 0.09 3.33 -8.06
CA SER A 91 0.14 3.20 -9.52
C SER A 91 0.73 1.88 -10.03
N CYS A 92 1.04 0.93 -9.15
CA CYS A 92 1.59 -0.36 -9.53
C CYS A 92 0.52 -1.45 -9.51
N THR A 93 0.06 -1.81 -8.33
CA THR A 93 -0.98 -2.81 -8.14
C THR A 93 -1.91 -2.39 -7.02
N SER A 94 -3.14 -2.85 -7.07
CA SER A 94 -4.10 -2.66 -6.00
C SER A 94 -5.15 -3.75 -6.09
N GLY A 95 -5.85 -3.98 -4.99
CA GLY A 95 -6.89 -4.99 -4.98
C GLY A 95 -7.43 -5.24 -3.59
N MET A 96 -8.29 -6.26 -3.50
CA MET A 96 -8.93 -6.68 -2.27
C MET A 96 -8.73 -8.18 -2.10
N SER A 97 -8.55 -8.64 -0.88
CA SER A 97 -8.41 -10.07 -0.61
C SER A 97 -9.68 -10.82 -0.97
N ASN A 98 -9.52 -12.04 -1.48
CA ASN A 98 -10.65 -12.96 -1.65
C ASN A 98 -11.00 -13.64 -0.34
N GLU A 99 -10.04 -13.77 0.55
CA GLU A 99 -10.22 -14.41 1.85
C GLU A 99 -10.85 -13.44 2.84
N GLU A 100 -11.70 -13.99 3.72
CA GLU A 100 -12.19 -13.26 4.88
C GLU A 100 -11.41 -13.70 6.11
N PHE A 101 -11.17 -12.74 7.01
CA PHE A 101 -10.43 -12.98 8.24
C PHE A 101 -11.34 -12.73 9.43
N GLY A 102 -11.39 -13.68 10.35
CA GLY A 102 -12.20 -13.57 11.54
C GLY A 102 -11.49 -12.79 12.65
N CYS A 103 -12.17 -11.81 13.23
CA CYS A 103 -11.68 -11.05 14.37
C CYS A 103 -11.84 -11.84 15.64
N SER A 104 -10.76 -11.98 16.39
CA SER A 104 -10.78 -12.71 17.66
C SER A 104 -11.51 -11.99 18.78
#